data_a27d2cda777805e0c939fc738a8a0344
#
_entry.id   a27d2cda777805e0c939fc738a8a0344
#
_cell.length_a   1.000
_cell.length_b   1.000
_cell.length_c   1.000
_cell.angle_alpha   90.00
_cell.angle_beta   90.00
_cell.angle_gamma   90.00
#
_symmetry.space_group_name_H-M   'P 1'
#
loop_
_entity.id
_entity.type
_entity.pdbx_description
1 polymer ?
#
loop_
_entity_poly.entity_id
_entity_poly.type
_entity_poly.pdbx_seq_one_letter_code
_entity_poly.pdbx_strand_id
1 'polypeptide(L)'
;MSYVVDRIAKFIVWSAGGWKLYLSGPDAVVKPVAKAYTKKGARAFDYDFFTSIYGRPVEAHVVPLKKMPEMNEKPALVKTVADGCRIGFDLGASDFKISALNKGKVVFSKEFPWDPRNNADPEYHYSKLTAGLKEAAAFLPRVDAIGGSTAGTLVGQKMGIASLFRAIKEKNPSKFETAQNMFFRIEKDWGVPFAIYNDGDVTALAGMITMGKKGILGVAMGSSEAVGYVDMKGRMTGRISELAFAPVDFNPAAPKCEWSCDHGVGAMAFSQQAVNWLAEDFGFKFPKSMKLPERLKVVQAAMEKGDAKALKVYIQIGRFLAHAIPWYNEFYDYENMMILGRVTSGLGGEVILETAKAMLKDLYPEWAEKIDIFMPDEKARRLGQSVAAAQIPVIKKKR
;
A
#
# COMPACT_ATOMS: atom_id res chain seq x y z
N MET A 1 -10.22 -27.68 6.24
CA MET A 1 -8.92 -27.64 5.56
C MET A 1 -8.97 -26.73 4.32
N SER A 2 -9.78 -27.00 3.27
CA SER A 2 -9.84 -26.16 2.04
C SER A 2 -10.08 -24.69 2.31
N TYR A 3 -10.92 -24.32 3.30
CA TYR A 3 -11.15 -22.95 3.70
C TYR A 3 -9.86 -22.25 4.17
N VAL A 4 -9.07 -22.89 5.04
CA VAL A 4 -7.80 -22.31 5.53
C VAL A 4 -6.81 -22.15 4.39
N VAL A 5 -6.68 -23.16 3.52
CA VAL A 5 -5.80 -23.09 2.34
C VAL A 5 -6.23 -21.98 1.38
N ASP A 6 -7.53 -21.79 1.17
CA ASP A 6 -8.07 -20.67 0.38
C ASP A 6 -7.71 -19.32 0.97
N ARG A 7 -7.81 -19.15 2.31
CA ARG A 7 -7.40 -17.89 2.99
C ARG A 7 -5.91 -17.64 2.84
N ILE A 8 -5.06 -18.66 3.01
CA ILE A 8 -3.61 -18.56 2.81
C ILE A 8 -3.29 -18.22 1.34
N ALA A 9 -3.89 -18.93 0.38
CA ALA A 9 -3.70 -18.65 -1.03
C ALA A 9 -4.08 -17.21 -1.40
N LYS A 10 -5.21 -16.73 -0.86
CA LYS A 10 -5.64 -15.34 -1.02
C LYS A 10 -4.61 -14.36 -0.45
N PHE A 11 -4.07 -14.63 0.75
CA PHE A 11 -3.04 -13.77 1.33
C PHE A 11 -1.79 -13.70 0.43
N ILE A 12 -1.31 -14.84 -0.08
CA ILE A 12 -0.17 -14.92 -0.98
C ILE A 12 -0.42 -14.09 -2.25
N VAL A 13 -1.59 -14.23 -2.85
CA VAL A 13 -1.94 -13.50 -4.09
C VAL A 13 -1.97 -11.99 -3.85
N TRP A 14 -2.53 -11.52 -2.71
CA TRP A 14 -2.61 -10.09 -2.40
C TRP A 14 -1.33 -9.50 -1.82
N SER A 15 -0.43 -10.33 -1.31
CA SER A 15 0.90 -9.89 -0.85
C SER A 15 1.94 -9.90 -1.98
N ALA A 16 2.09 -11.01 -2.68
CA ALA A 16 3.12 -11.19 -3.70
C ALA A 16 2.69 -10.68 -5.08
N GLY A 17 1.40 -10.75 -5.40
CA GLY A 17 0.89 -10.52 -6.74
C GLY A 17 1.02 -11.74 -7.64
N GLY A 18 0.71 -11.56 -8.93
CA GLY A 18 0.82 -12.61 -9.93
C GLY A 18 -0.53 -12.94 -10.59
N TRP A 19 -0.45 -13.69 -11.67
CA TRP A 19 -1.62 -14.13 -12.45
C TRP A 19 -1.69 -15.66 -12.61
N LYS A 20 -0.67 -16.37 -12.08
CA LYS A 20 -0.66 -17.85 -12.00
C LYS A 20 -0.55 -18.27 -10.54
N LEU A 21 -1.51 -19.06 -10.10
CA LEU A 21 -1.53 -19.69 -8.79
C LEU A 21 -1.24 -21.18 -8.95
N TYR A 22 -0.17 -21.66 -8.34
CA TYR A 22 0.17 -23.08 -8.32
C TYR A 22 -0.16 -23.66 -6.95
N LEU A 23 -0.88 -24.78 -6.95
CA LEU A 23 -1.34 -25.47 -5.74
C LEU A 23 -0.88 -26.93 -5.80
N SER A 24 -0.34 -27.43 -4.69
CA SER A 24 0.03 -28.83 -4.53
C SER A 24 -0.49 -29.35 -3.20
N GLY A 25 -1.10 -30.55 -3.21
CA GLY A 25 -1.68 -31.17 -2.04
C GLY A 25 -2.79 -32.14 -2.40
N PRO A 26 -3.52 -32.68 -1.39
CA PRO A 26 -4.65 -33.57 -1.63
C PRO A 26 -5.73 -32.89 -2.48
N ASP A 27 -6.23 -33.61 -3.49
CA ASP A 27 -7.24 -33.09 -4.43
C ASP A 27 -8.47 -32.49 -3.74
N ALA A 28 -8.96 -33.13 -2.70
CA ALA A 28 -10.10 -32.66 -1.90
C ALA A 28 -9.87 -31.28 -1.24
N VAL A 29 -8.61 -30.86 -1.10
CA VAL A 29 -8.22 -29.55 -0.51
C VAL A 29 -7.94 -28.53 -1.60
N VAL A 30 -7.11 -28.86 -2.60
CA VAL A 30 -6.58 -27.87 -3.56
C VAL A 30 -7.49 -27.61 -4.75
N LYS A 31 -8.28 -28.62 -5.21
CA LYS A 31 -9.22 -28.41 -6.34
C LYS A 31 -10.33 -27.40 -6.05
N PRO A 32 -10.97 -27.37 -4.85
CA PRO A 32 -11.92 -26.31 -4.51
C PRO A 32 -11.30 -24.92 -4.52
N VAL A 33 -10.06 -24.78 -4.03
CA VAL A 33 -9.33 -23.50 -4.04
C VAL A 33 -9.04 -23.06 -5.48
N ALA A 34 -8.52 -23.95 -6.33
CA ALA A 34 -8.28 -23.62 -7.74
C ALA A 34 -9.57 -23.18 -8.46
N LYS A 35 -10.70 -23.88 -8.20
CA LYS A 35 -12.01 -23.53 -8.77
C LYS A 35 -12.53 -22.17 -8.29
N ALA A 36 -12.14 -21.73 -7.10
CA ALA A 36 -12.54 -20.42 -6.58
C ALA A 36 -11.96 -19.25 -7.43
N TYR A 37 -10.75 -19.38 -7.96
CA TYR A 37 -10.06 -18.36 -8.78
C TYR A 37 -10.48 -18.41 -10.25
N THR A 38 -11.77 -18.28 -10.52
CA THR A 38 -12.35 -18.20 -11.86
C THR A 38 -13.32 -17.02 -11.92
N LYS A 39 -13.66 -16.58 -13.13
CA LYS A 39 -14.58 -15.44 -13.36
C LYS A 39 -15.94 -15.58 -12.66
N LYS A 40 -16.41 -16.81 -12.39
CA LYS A 40 -17.67 -17.12 -11.71
C LYS A 40 -17.44 -17.84 -10.37
N GLY A 41 -16.22 -17.93 -9.90
CA GLY A 41 -15.87 -18.61 -8.66
C GLY A 41 -16.04 -17.71 -7.43
N ALA A 42 -15.83 -18.28 -6.26
CA ALA A 42 -15.93 -17.57 -4.99
C ALA A 42 -14.89 -16.42 -4.89
N ARG A 43 -13.82 -16.45 -5.67
CA ARG A 43 -12.77 -15.42 -5.78
C ARG A 43 -12.90 -14.61 -7.09
N ALA A 44 -14.12 -14.38 -7.58
CA ALA A 44 -14.35 -13.61 -8.80
C ALA A 44 -13.80 -12.17 -8.71
N PHE A 45 -13.93 -11.53 -7.54
CA PHE A 45 -13.32 -10.20 -7.32
C PHE A 45 -11.80 -10.23 -7.51
N ASP A 46 -11.12 -11.21 -6.90
CA ASP A 46 -9.67 -11.38 -7.02
C ASP A 46 -9.28 -11.69 -8.47
N TYR A 47 -10.03 -12.58 -9.12
CA TYR A 47 -9.84 -12.92 -10.53
C TYR A 47 -9.92 -11.68 -11.44
N ASP A 48 -10.97 -10.87 -11.31
CA ASP A 48 -11.20 -9.69 -12.15
C ASP A 48 -10.14 -8.60 -11.87
N PHE A 49 -9.78 -8.41 -10.59
CA PHE A 49 -8.78 -7.45 -10.17
C PHE A 49 -7.41 -7.78 -10.77
N PHE A 50 -6.91 -9.00 -10.58
CA PHE A 50 -5.60 -9.40 -11.11
C PHE A 50 -5.59 -9.54 -12.62
N THR A 51 -6.70 -9.96 -13.24
CA THR A 51 -6.85 -9.94 -14.70
C THR A 51 -6.70 -8.52 -15.25
N SER A 52 -7.31 -7.52 -14.59
CA SER A 52 -7.20 -6.11 -15.00
C SER A 52 -5.78 -5.56 -14.86
N ILE A 53 -5.07 -5.93 -13.79
CA ILE A 53 -3.69 -5.47 -13.53
C ILE A 53 -2.71 -6.07 -14.54
N TYR A 54 -2.75 -7.39 -14.71
CA TYR A 54 -1.77 -8.10 -15.55
C TYR A 54 -2.16 -8.15 -17.04
N GLY A 55 -3.38 -7.72 -17.39
CA GLY A 55 -3.88 -7.73 -18.78
C GLY A 55 -4.07 -9.14 -19.34
N ARG A 56 -4.21 -10.15 -18.47
CA ARG A 56 -4.44 -11.56 -18.82
C ARG A 56 -5.18 -12.30 -17.72
N PRO A 57 -5.98 -13.34 -18.05
CA PRO A 57 -6.73 -14.10 -17.07
C PRO A 57 -5.87 -14.71 -15.98
N VAL A 58 -6.40 -14.74 -14.75
CA VAL A 58 -5.80 -15.51 -13.66
C VAL A 58 -5.98 -16.99 -13.95
N GLU A 59 -4.93 -17.77 -13.75
CA GLU A 59 -4.92 -19.22 -13.91
C GLU A 59 -4.56 -19.89 -12.59
N ALA A 60 -5.34 -20.89 -12.16
CA ALA A 60 -5.04 -21.71 -11.01
C ALA A 60 -4.73 -23.15 -11.46
N HIS A 61 -3.54 -23.61 -11.14
CA HIS A 61 -3.01 -24.90 -11.55
C HIS A 61 -2.82 -25.82 -10.35
N VAL A 62 -3.41 -27.02 -10.39
CA VAL A 62 -3.11 -28.09 -9.43
C VAL A 62 -2.00 -28.95 -10.03
N VAL A 63 -0.86 -29.00 -9.36
CA VAL A 63 0.34 -29.72 -9.85
C VAL A 63 0.96 -30.59 -8.77
N PRO A 64 1.64 -31.68 -9.13
CA PRO A 64 2.45 -32.43 -8.16
C PRO A 64 3.56 -31.56 -7.56
N LEU A 65 3.92 -31.79 -6.29
CA LEU A 65 4.93 -30.98 -5.58
C LEU A 65 6.25 -30.84 -6.35
N LYS A 66 6.71 -31.91 -7.01
CA LYS A 66 7.94 -31.89 -7.84
C LYS A 66 7.87 -31.00 -9.10
N LYS A 67 6.67 -30.52 -9.46
CA LYS A 67 6.43 -29.60 -10.59
C LYS A 67 6.08 -28.19 -10.12
N MET A 68 6.17 -27.92 -8.83
CA MET A 68 6.04 -26.54 -8.34
C MET A 68 7.15 -25.68 -8.91
N PRO A 69 6.85 -24.45 -9.39
CA PRO A 69 7.88 -23.54 -9.86
C PRO A 69 8.80 -23.13 -8.69
N GLU A 70 10.07 -22.89 -9.01
CA GLU A 70 11.02 -22.31 -8.05
C GLU A 70 10.67 -20.84 -7.77
N MET A 71 11.03 -20.37 -6.57
CA MET A 71 10.91 -18.96 -6.21
C MET A 71 11.84 -18.13 -7.11
N ASN A 72 11.29 -17.14 -7.78
CA ASN A 72 12.01 -16.25 -8.70
C ASN A 72 11.65 -14.78 -8.45
N GLU A 73 11.85 -14.31 -7.22
CA GLU A 73 11.76 -12.89 -6.91
C GLU A 73 13.04 -12.17 -7.36
N LYS A 74 12.88 -11.03 -8.04
CA LYS A 74 13.98 -10.16 -8.47
C LYS A 74 13.82 -8.77 -7.84
N PRO A 75 14.11 -8.61 -6.54
CA PRO A 75 13.96 -7.34 -5.88
C PRO A 75 14.91 -6.30 -6.46
N ALA A 76 14.39 -5.11 -6.73
CA ALA A 76 15.17 -3.97 -7.17
C ALA A 76 15.92 -3.34 -6.00
N LEU A 77 17.24 -3.25 -6.10
CA LEU A 77 18.04 -2.55 -5.11
C LEU A 77 17.79 -1.04 -5.26
N VAL A 78 17.10 -0.46 -4.30
CA VAL A 78 17.01 1.00 -4.20
C VAL A 78 18.29 1.49 -3.54
N LYS A 79 19.19 2.00 -4.34
CA LYS A 79 20.31 2.76 -3.80
C LYS A 79 19.78 4.15 -3.47
N THR A 80 19.56 4.42 -2.19
CA THR A 80 19.32 5.77 -1.71
C THR A 80 20.60 6.58 -1.93
N VAL A 81 20.74 7.19 -3.09
CA VAL A 81 21.94 7.94 -3.46
C VAL A 81 21.57 9.41 -3.52
N ALA A 82 22.15 10.18 -2.63
CA ALA A 82 21.98 11.64 -2.58
C ALA A 82 22.76 12.38 -3.69
N ASP A 83 23.08 11.71 -4.81
CA ASP A 83 23.85 12.31 -5.92
C ASP A 83 22.94 12.94 -6.99
N GLY A 84 23.51 13.87 -7.75
CA GLY A 84 22.86 14.48 -8.91
C GLY A 84 21.72 15.44 -8.58
N CYS A 85 21.05 15.86 -9.65
CA CYS A 85 19.89 16.74 -9.63
C CYS A 85 18.64 15.90 -9.91
N ARG A 86 17.76 15.75 -8.93
CA ARG A 86 16.65 14.81 -8.97
C ARG A 86 15.32 15.50 -8.76
N ILE A 87 14.28 15.02 -9.40
CA ILE A 87 12.92 15.44 -9.12
C ILE A 87 12.17 14.21 -8.57
N GLY A 88 11.41 14.43 -7.50
CA GLY A 88 10.46 13.43 -6.99
C GLY A 88 9.06 13.98 -6.95
N PHE A 89 8.08 13.13 -7.21
CA PHE A 89 6.67 13.48 -7.08
C PHE A 89 5.90 12.42 -6.28
N ASP A 90 4.78 12.86 -5.71
CA ASP A 90 3.83 12.00 -5.00
C ASP A 90 2.41 12.36 -5.43
N LEU A 91 1.70 11.42 -6.05
CA LEU A 91 0.37 11.65 -6.61
C LEU A 91 -0.72 11.20 -5.64
N GLY A 92 -1.26 12.16 -4.90
CA GLY A 92 -2.42 11.96 -4.04
C GLY A 92 -3.76 12.12 -4.77
N ALA A 93 -4.84 11.95 -4.03
CA ALA A 93 -6.21 11.95 -4.55
C ALA A 93 -6.80 13.35 -4.76
N SER A 94 -6.31 14.37 -4.05
CA SER A 94 -6.79 15.77 -4.08
C SER A 94 -5.71 16.77 -4.49
N ASP A 95 -4.47 16.36 -4.34
CA ASP A 95 -3.28 17.14 -4.61
C ASP A 95 -2.13 16.21 -5.01
N PHE A 96 -1.09 16.78 -5.59
CA PHE A 96 0.18 16.07 -5.78
C PHE A 96 1.33 16.97 -5.34
N LYS A 97 2.38 16.36 -4.83
CA LYS A 97 3.54 17.05 -4.32
C LYS A 97 4.76 16.79 -5.20
N ILE A 98 5.53 17.83 -5.47
CA ILE A 98 6.80 17.70 -6.19
C ILE A 98 7.92 18.33 -5.38
N SER A 99 9.08 17.65 -5.34
CA SER A 99 10.30 18.14 -4.72
C SER A 99 11.46 18.03 -5.69
N ALA A 100 12.30 19.08 -5.76
CA ALA A 100 13.57 19.04 -6.49
C ALA A 100 14.74 18.97 -5.49
N LEU A 101 15.67 18.07 -5.76
CA LEU A 101 16.86 17.83 -4.94
C LEU A 101 18.14 18.07 -5.74
N ASN A 102 19.05 18.87 -5.18
CA ASN A 102 20.39 19.02 -5.70
C ASN A 102 21.38 18.39 -4.71
N LYS A 103 22.01 17.28 -5.12
CA LYS A 103 22.94 16.50 -4.27
C LYS A 103 22.33 16.18 -2.89
N GLY A 104 21.07 15.71 -2.88
CA GLY A 104 20.34 15.35 -1.68
C GLY A 104 19.71 16.52 -0.90
N LYS A 105 20.04 17.78 -1.23
CA LYS A 105 19.42 18.95 -0.59
C LYS A 105 18.15 19.34 -1.36
N VAL A 106 17.03 19.47 -0.65
CA VAL A 106 15.78 19.98 -1.23
C VAL A 106 15.94 21.46 -1.56
N VAL A 107 15.80 21.82 -2.83
CA VAL A 107 15.88 23.19 -3.34
C VAL A 107 14.53 23.74 -3.78
N PHE A 108 13.54 22.87 -3.97
CA PHE A 108 12.16 23.21 -4.26
C PHE A 108 11.25 22.14 -3.67
N SER A 109 10.11 22.56 -3.14
CA SER A 109 9.01 21.65 -2.75
C SER A 109 7.70 22.41 -2.81
N LYS A 110 6.71 21.87 -3.55
CA LYS A 110 5.40 22.48 -3.74
C LYS A 110 4.32 21.45 -3.88
N GLU A 111 3.16 21.78 -3.35
CA GLU A 111 1.93 21.02 -3.48
C GLU A 111 1.04 21.68 -4.55
N PHE A 112 0.48 20.87 -5.43
CA PHE A 112 -0.33 21.31 -6.56
C PHE A 112 -1.74 20.71 -6.42
N PRO A 113 -2.78 21.54 -6.38
CA PRO A 113 -4.14 21.04 -6.38
C PRO A 113 -4.52 20.46 -7.74
N TRP A 114 -5.23 19.33 -7.72
CA TRP A 114 -5.80 18.71 -8.91
C TRP A 114 -7.08 17.92 -8.57
N ASP A 115 -7.83 17.53 -9.59
CA ASP A 115 -9.01 16.69 -9.45
C ASP A 115 -8.93 15.46 -10.38
N PRO A 116 -8.07 14.48 -10.08
CA PRO A 116 -7.84 13.35 -10.96
C PRO A 116 -9.01 12.36 -10.99
N ARG A 117 -9.74 12.25 -9.88
CA ARG A 117 -10.83 11.25 -9.74
C ARG A 117 -12.05 11.55 -10.60
N ASN A 118 -12.31 12.83 -10.86
CA ASN A 118 -13.47 13.28 -11.62
C ASN A 118 -13.16 13.63 -13.07
N ASN A 119 -11.87 13.69 -13.45
CA ASN A 119 -11.45 14.03 -14.80
C ASN A 119 -11.31 12.77 -15.67
N ALA A 120 -12.02 12.74 -16.80
CA ALA A 120 -12.06 11.62 -17.73
C ALA A 120 -11.06 11.75 -18.90
N ASP A 121 -10.22 12.79 -18.90
CA ASP A 121 -9.20 13.00 -19.93
C ASP A 121 -7.80 12.62 -19.43
N PRO A 122 -7.11 11.64 -20.03
CA PRO A 122 -5.73 11.30 -19.67
C PRO A 122 -4.76 12.47 -19.80
N GLU A 123 -4.98 13.37 -20.77
CA GLU A 123 -4.12 14.52 -21.00
C GLU A 123 -4.17 15.54 -19.84
N TYR A 124 -5.29 15.61 -19.12
CA TYR A 124 -5.34 16.40 -17.90
C TYR A 124 -4.29 15.95 -16.88
N HIS A 125 -4.21 14.64 -16.61
CA HIS A 125 -3.26 14.06 -15.66
C HIS A 125 -1.83 14.26 -16.10
N TYR A 126 -1.54 13.97 -17.35
CA TYR A 126 -0.22 14.13 -17.95
C TYR A 126 0.24 15.60 -17.92
N SER A 127 -0.61 16.51 -18.38
CA SER A 127 -0.27 17.94 -18.47
C SER A 127 -0.04 18.57 -17.10
N LYS A 128 -0.89 18.25 -16.11
CA LYS A 128 -0.73 18.72 -14.72
C LYS A 128 0.60 18.27 -14.12
N LEU A 129 0.92 16.97 -14.21
CA LEU A 129 2.18 16.44 -13.68
C LEU A 129 3.38 17.03 -14.43
N THR A 130 3.34 17.07 -15.77
CA THR A 130 4.45 17.60 -16.57
C THR A 130 4.70 19.09 -16.30
N ALA A 131 3.64 19.90 -16.11
CA ALA A 131 3.78 21.30 -15.73
C ALA A 131 4.51 21.46 -14.37
N GLY A 132 4.11 20.67 -13.37
CA GLY A 132 4.78 20.68 -12.07
C GLY A 132 6.23 20.20 -12.13
N LEU A 133 6.52 19.16 -12.93
CA LEU A 133 7.90 18.69 -13.15
C LEU A 133 8.77 19.76 -13.80
N LYS A 134 8.25 20.49 -14.80
CA LYS A 134 8.95 21.62 -15.45
C LYS A 134 9.21 22.77 -14.48
N GLU A 135 8.23 23.09 -13.62
CA GLU A 135 8.41 24.12 -12.58
C GLU A 135 9.54 23.73 -11.62
N ALA A 136 9.55 22.47 -11.15
CA ALA A 136 10.61 21.96 -10.26
C ALA A 136 11.99 21.93 -10.94
N ALA A 137 12.05 21.59 -12.23
CA ALA A 137 13.29 21.56 -13.01
C ALA A 137 13.96 22.93 -13.11
N ALA A 138 13.20 24.03 -13.10
CA ALA A 138 13.73 25.39 -13.14
C ALA A 138 14.62 25.75 -11.93
N PHE A 139 14.52 25.01 -10.84
CA PHE A 139 15.36 25.17 -9.64
C PHE A 139 16.63 24.31 -9.66
N LEU A 140 16.85 23.55 -10.74
CA LEU A 140 18.00 22.67 -10.90
C LEU A 140 18.85 23.10 -12.12
N PRO A 141 20.17 22.93 -12.08
CA PRO A 141 21.00 23.20 -13.25
C PRO A 141 20.78 22.22 -14.41
N ARG A 142 20.25 21.05 -14.11
CA ARG A 142 19.82 19.96 -15.02
C ARG A 142 18.94 18.97 -14.26
N VAL A 143 18.33 18.02 -14.96
CA VAL A 143 17.64 16.89 -14.32
C VAL A 143 18.37 15.60 -14.68
N ASP A 144 18.83 14.87 -13.66
CA ASP A 144 19.58 13.62 -13.82
C ASP A 144 18.70 12.37 -13.61
N ALA A 145 17.56 12.51 -12.89
CA ALA A 145 16.62 11.42 -12.65
C ALA A 145 15.28 11.94 -12.14
N ILE A 146 14.21 11.19 -12.37
CA ILE A 146 12.86 11.48 -11.87
C ILE A 146 12.29 10.23 -11.18
N GLY A 147 11.83 10.38 -9.93
CA GLY A 147 11.19 9.32 -9.15
C GLY A 147 9.76 9.67 -8.78
N GLY A 148 8.88 8.68 -8.77
CA GLY A 148 7.45 8.85 -8.48
C GLY A 148 6.94 7.97 -7.35
N SER A 149 5.97 8.51 -6.63
CA SER A 149 5.06 7.84 -5.70
C SER A 149 3.64 8.04 -6.22
N THR A 150 2.80 7.04 -6.18
CA THR A 150 1.40 7.14 -6.60
C THR A 150 0.50 6.17 -5.89
N ALA A 151 -0.71 6.61 -5.56
CA ALA A 151 -1.76 5.70 -5.14
C ALA A 151 -2.17 4.79 -6.29
N GLY A 152 -2.43 3.52 -5.98
CA GLY A 152 -2.87 2.49 -6.92
C GLY A 152 -1.81 1.44 -7.23
N THR A 153 -2.23 0.39 -7.93
CA THR A 153 -1.39 -0.75 -8.24
C THR A 153 -0.54 -0.51 -9.49
N LEU A 154 0.70 -0.95 -9.44
CA LEU A 154 1.66 -0.82 -10.53
C LEU A 154 2.20 -2.20 -10.94
N VAL A 155 2.42 -2.39 -12.24
CA VAL A 155 3.22 -3.50 -12.78
C VAL A 155 4.35 -2.88 -13.61
N GLY A 156 5.54 -2.80 -13.01
CA GLY A 156 6.60 -1.94 -13.50
C GLY A 156 6.17 -0.48 -13.45
N GLN A 157 6.18 0.21 -14.60
CA GLN A 157 5.69 1.60 -14.71
C GLN A 157 4.24 1.69 -15.22
N LYS A 158 3.61 0.57 -15.56
CA LYS A 158 2.22 0.56 -16.01
C LYS A 158 1.29 0.63 -14.82
N MET A 159 0.40 1.63 -14.81
CA MET A 159 -0.66 1.74 -13.84
C MET A 159 -1.71 0.64 -14.08
N GLY A 160 -1.98 -0.16 -13.06
CA GLY A 160 -3.05 -1.16 -13.09
C GLY A 160 -4.40 -0.54 -12.74
N ILE A 161 -4.71 -0.51 -11.46
CA ILE A 161 -5.94 0.07 -10.91
C ILE A 161 -5.56 1.22 -9.99
N ALA A 162 -6.15 2.39 -10.22
CA ALA A 162 -5.97 3.55 -9.36
C ALA A 162 -7.25 4.36 -9.28
N SER A 163 -7.55 4.87 -8.10
CA SER A 163 -8.65 5.82 -7.90
C SER A 163 -8.43 7.12 -8.70
N LEU A 164 -7.18 7.46 -9.01
CA LEU A 164 -6.78 8.61 -9.81
C LEU A 164 -7.35 8.56 -11.24
N PHE A 165 -7.52 7.37 -11.83
CA PHE A 165 -8.00 7.17 -13.20
C PHE A 165 -9.44 6.63 -13.27
N ARG A 166 -10.16 6.75 -12.16
CA ARG A 166 -11.54 6.23 -12.05
C ARG A 166 -12.46 6.79 -13.13
N ALA A 167 -12.50 8.12 -13.29
CA ALA A 167 -13.36 8.76 -14.27
C ALA A 167 -12.99 8.39 -15.72
N ILE A 168 -11.69 8.17 -16.01
CA ILE A 168 -11.25 7.71 -17.34
C ILE A 168 -11.80 6.30 -17.59
N LYS A 169 -11.65 5.38 -16.63
CA LYS A 169 -12.15 4.01 -16.76
C LYS A 169 -13.68 3.95 -16.91
N GLU A 170 -14.42 4.77 -16.19
CA GLU A 170 -15.88 4.77 -16.19
C GLU A 170 -16.49 5.51 -17.39
N LYS A 171 -15.94 6.68 -17.75
CA LYS A 171 -16.54 7.58 -18.74
C LYS A 171 -15.84 7.58 -20.11
N ASN A 172 -14.58 7.13 -20.18
CA ASN A 172 -13.75 7.15 -21.38
C ASN A 172 -12.85 5.90 -21.49
N PRO A 173 -13.45 4.68 -21.42
CA PRO A 173 -12.69 3.43 -21.31
C PRO A 173 -11.72 3.19 -22.49
N SER A 174 -12.02 3.72 -23.69
CA SER A 174 -11.13 3.63 -24.87
C SER A 174 -9.78 4.34 -24.67
N LYS A 175 -9.73 5.36 -23.79
CA LYS A 175 -8.49 6.09 -23.45
C LYS A 175 -7.82 5.58 -22.16
N PHE A 176 -8.35 4.55 -21.53
CA PHE A 176 -7.81 4.05 -20.25
C PHE A 176 -6.37 3.54 -20.39
N GLU A 177 -6.05 2.87 -21.49
CA GLU A 177 -4.69 2.39 -21.76
C GLU A 177 -3.70 3.56 -21.90
N THR A 178 -4.10 4.69 -22.48
CA THR A 178 -3.29 5.91 -22.55
C THR A 178 -2.93 6.41 -21.14
N ALA A 179 -3.91 6.41 -20.22
CA ALA A 179 -3.68 6.78 -18.83
C ALA A 179 -2.74 5.78 -18.13
N GLN A 180 -2.95 4.48 -18.33
CA GLN A 180 -2.10 3.44 -17.76
C GLN A 180 -0.62 3.56 -18.16
N ASN A 181 -0.35 4.04 -19.38
CA ASN A 181 0.98 4.19 -19.94
C ASN A 181 1.58 5.60 -19.74
N MET A 182 0.95 6.48 -18.95
CA MET A 182 1.37 7.87 -18.75
C MET A 182 2.83 7.98 -18.28
N PHE A 183 3.28 7.09 -17.41
CA PHE A 183 4.62 7.15 -16.83
C PHE A 183 5.71 6.75 -17.85
N PHE A 184 5.43 5.82 -18.76
CA PHE A 184 6.34 5.53 -19.88
C PHE A 184 6.49 6.74 -20.82
N ARG A 185 5.41 7.51 -21.02
CA ARG A 185 5.46 8.75 -21.79
C ARG A 185 6.34 9.80 -21.10
N ILE A 186 6.18 9.97 -19.78
CA ILE A 186 7.02 10.90 -19.00
C ILE A 186 8.51 10.52 -19.08
N GLU A 187 8.83 9.23 -18.87
CA GLU A 187 10.22 8.74 -19.01
C GLU A 187 10.81 9.06 -20.39
N LYS A 188 10.04 8.77 -21.45
CA LYS A 188 10.46 9.05 -22.83
C LYS A 188 10.70 10.53 -23.08
N ASP A 189 9.79 11.39 -22.61
CA ASP A 189 9.82 12.82 -22.89
C ASP A 189 10.95 13.54 -22.11
N TRP A 190 11.30 13.02 -20.94
CA TRP A 190 12.40 13.58 -20.14
C TRP A 190 13.76 12.96 -20.48
N GLY A 191 13.81 11.74 -21.02
CA GLY A 191 15.05 11.07 -21.43
C GLY A 191 16.05 10.80 -20.31
N VAL A 192 15.57 10.75 -19.04
CA VAL A 192 16.38 10.49 -17.85
C VAL A 192 15.90 9.22 -17.15
N PRO A 193 16.73 8.57 -16.31
CA PRO A 193 16.30 7.48 -15.46
C PRO A 193 15.02 7.81 -14.70
N PHE A 194 14.01 6.94 -14.82
CA PHE A 194 12.69 7.10 -14.22
C PHE A 194 12.33 5.85 -13.42
N ALA A 195 11.68 6.04 -12.29
CA ALA A 195 11.11 4.95 -11.50
C ALA A 195 9.86 5.44 -10.77
N ILE A 196 8.85 4.57 -10.65
CA ILE A 196 7.62 4.87 -9.92
C ILE A 196 7.20 3.65 -9.11
N TYR A 197 6.70 3.89 -7.90
CA TYR A 197 6.23 2.87 -6.99
C TYR A 197 4.91 3.27 -6.32
N ASN A 198 4.25 2.28 -5.72
CA ASN A 198 3.07 2.53 -4.90
C ASN A 198 3.42 3.42 -3.70
N ASP A 199 2.47 4.25 -3.27
CA ASP A 199 2.63 5.19 -2.14
C ASP A 199 2.95 4.48 -0.82
N GLY A 200 2.44 3.28 -0.59
CA GLY A 200 2.81 2.43 0.55
C GLY A 200 4.30 2.08 0.54
N ASP A 201 4.82 1.59 -0.59
CA ASP A 201 6.24 1.24 -0.75
C ASP A 201 7.15 2.45 -0.54
N VAL A 202 6.78 3.59 -1.12
CA VAL A 202 7.56 4.83 -0.96
C VAL A 202 7.50 5.36 0.47
N THR A 203 6.40 5.12 1.19
CA THR A 203 6.29 5.42 2.62
C THR A 203 7.23 4.55 3.46
N ALA A 204 7.30 3.24 3.21
CA ALA A 204 8.26 2.36 3.87
C ALA A 204 9.72 2.76 3.57
N LEU A 205 9.99 3.15 2.33
CA LEU A 205 11.29 3.69 1.91
C LEU A 205 11.64 5.00 2.66
N ALA A 206 10.68 5.91 2.79
CA ALA A 206 10.88 7.14 3.56
C ALA A 206 11.21 6.84 5.04
N GLY A 207 10.54 5.86 5.64
CA GLY A 207 10.87 5.36 6.97
C GLY A 207 12.30 4.83 7.04
N MET A 208 12.72 4.01 6.07
CA MET A 208 14.10 3.49 5.99
C MET A 208 15.13 4.63 5.92
N ILE A 209 14.91 5.63 5.06
CA ILE A 209 15.84 6.75 4.86
C ILE A 209 15.99 7.58 6.13
N THR A 210 14.86 7.90 6.80
CA THR A 210 14.87 8.80 7.96
C THR A 210 15.35 8.15 9.24
N MET A 211 15.04 6.88 9.43
CA MET A 211 15.34 6.16 10.66
C MET A 211 16.60 5.30 10.58
N GLY A 212 17.16 5.12 9.37
CA GLY A 212 18.32 4.25 9.15
C GLY A 212 18.04 2.77 9.37
N LYS A 213 16.75 2.36 9.46
CA LYS A 213 16.33 0.98 9.69
C LYS A 213 16.01 0.29 8.36
N LYS A 214 16.26 -1.02 8.27
CA LYS A 214 15.90 -1.89 7.13
C LYS A 214 14.88 -2.90 7.59
N GLY A 215 14.37 -3.73 6.67
CA GLY A 215 13.34 -4.70 7.01
C GLY A 215 12.11 -3.99 7.58
N ILE A 216 11.52 -3.06 6.82
CA ILE A 216 10.36 -2.29 7.26
C ILE A 216 9.10 -2.77 6.54
N LEU A 217 8.10 -3.13 7.31
CA LEU A 217 6.72 -3.25 6.84
C LEU A 217 5.94 -2.02 7.33
N GLY A 218 5.59 -1.13 6.41
CA GLY A 218 4.79 0.06 6.70
C GLY A 218 3.30 -0.22 6.51
N VAL A 219 2.49 0.04 7.53
CA VAL A 219 1.02 -0.13 7.50
C VAL A 219 0.36 1.22 7.68
N ALA A 220 -0.16 1.76 6.61
CA ALA A 220 -0.87 3.04 6.61
C ALA A 220 -2.38 2.83 6.79
N MET A 221 -2.90 3.26 7.94
CA MET A 221 -4.30 3.14 8.34
C MET A 221 -5.08 4.39 7.90
N GLY A 222 -5.49 4.42 6.63
CA GLY A 222 -6.22 5.51 5.98
C GLY A 222 -7.70 5.24 5.77
N SER A 223 -8.26 5.70 4.65
CA SER A 223 -9.62 5.32 4.21
C SER A 223 -9.73 3.83 3.89
N SER A 224 -8.63 3.23 3.48
CA SER A 224 -8.36 1.80 3.43
C SER A 224 -7.00 1.55 4.07
N GLU A 225 -6.58 0.29 4.19
CA GLU A 225 -5.21 -0.06 4.51
C GLU A 225 -4.34 0.13 3.25
N ALA A 226 -3.11 0.63 3.43
CA ALA A 226 -2.08 0.57 2.41
C ALA A 226 -0.80 0.05 3.06
N VAL A 227 -0.14 -0.89 2.40
CA VAL A 227 1.06 -1.53 2.94
C VAL A 227 2.22 -1.36 1.97
N GLY A 228 3.39 -1.06 2.51
CA GLY A 228 4.63 -1.02 1.76
C GLY A 228 5.73 -1.80 2.45
N TYR A 229 6.66 -2.33 1.67
CA TYR A 229 7.69 -3.21 2.18
C TYR A 229 9.07 -2.90 1.61
N VAL A 230 10.03 -2.74 2.51
CA VAL A 230 11.46 -2.68 2.22
C VAL A 230 12.14 -3.83 2.95
N ASP A 231 12.85 -4.70 2.22
CA ASP A 231 13.44 -5.91 2.78
C ASP A 231 14.65 -5.63 3.71
N MET A 232 15.18 -6.70 4.34
CA MET A 232 16.33 -6.65 5.24
C MET A 232 17.62 -6.13 4.58
N LYS A 233 17.68 -6.12 3.26
CA LYS A 233 18.80 -5.55 2.48
C LYS A 233 18.55 -4.12 2.03
N GLY A 234 17.41 -3.54 2.35
CA GLY A 234 17.00 -2.19 1.93
C GLY A 234 16.53 -2.15 0.47
N ARG A 235 15.91 -3.21 -0.03
CA ARG A 235 15.44 -3.33 -1.41
C ARG A 235 13.91 -3.27 -1.46
N MET A 236 13.37 -2.65 -2.48
CA MET A 236 11.95 -2.74 -2.83
C MET A 236 11.73 -4.00 -3.67
N THR A 237 10.81 -4.84 -3.25
CA THR A 237 10.65 -6.20 -3.82
C THR A 237 9.78 -6.24 -5.07
N GLY A 238 8.98 -5.20 -5.31
CA GLY A 238 8.00 -5.18 -6.40
C GLY A 238 6.79 -6.09 -6.14
N ARG A 239 6.59 -6.52 -4.90
CA ARG A 239 5.35 -7.18 -4.46
C ARG A 239 4.20 -6.20 -4.57
N ILE A 240 2.98 -6.70 -4.78
CA ILE A 240 1.82 -5.83 -4.89
C ILE A 240 1.40 -5.23 -3.55
N SER A 241 1.61 -5.96 -2.46
CA SER A 241 1.36 -5.57 -1.06
C SER A 241 -0.01 -4.91 -0.80
N GLU A 242 -1.06 -5.32 -1.54
CA GLU A 242 -2.44 -4.83 -1.39
C GLU A 242 -3.15 -5.58 -0.24
N LEU A 243 -2.61 -5.46 0.98
CA LEU A 243 -3.08 -6.22 2.13
C LEU A 243 -4.47 -5.79 2.61
N ALA A 244 -4.99 -4.66 2.15
CA ALA A 244 -6.37 -4.27 2.38
C ALA A 244 -7.39 -5.38 2.01
N PHE A 245 -7.05 -6.22 1.03
CA PHE A 245 -7.88 -7.33 0.58
C PHE A 245 -7.34 -8.71 1.01
N ALA A 246 -6.20 -8.74 1.70
CA ALA A 246 -5.61 -9.96 2.23
C ALA A 246 -6.25 -10.37 3.57
N PRO A 247 -6.47 -11.65 3.82
CA PRO A 247 -7.07 -12.12 5.07
C PRO A 247 -6.15 -11.94 6.28
N VAL A 248 -6.69 -11.33 7.33
CA VAL A 248 -6.05 -11.21 8.66
C VAL A 248 -6.89 -11.84 9.77
N ASP A 249 -8.18 -12.05 9.51
CA ASP A 249 -9.09 -12.79 10.38
C ASP A 249 -9.76 -13.91 9.58
N PHE A 250 -9.62 -15.13 10.04
CA PHE A 250 -10.18 -16.32 9.39
C PHE A 250 -11.56 -16.72 9.95
N ASN A 251 -12.13 -15.91 10.85
CA ASN A 251 -13.48 -16.13 11.31
C ASN A 251 -14.50 -15.89 10.18
N PRO A 252 -15.33 -16.88 9.79
CA PRO A 252 -16.35 -16.68 8.76
C PRO A 252 -17.39 -15.61 9.09
N ALA A 253 -17.55 -15.25 10.37
CA ALA A 253 -18.44 -14.21 10.84
C ALA A 253 -17.77 -12.83 10.95
N ALA A 254 -16.49 -12.71 10.59
CA ALA A 254 -15.79 -11.43 10.59
C ALA A 254 -16.45 -10.42 9.65
N PRO A 255 -16.33 -9.10 9.91
CA PRO A 255 -16.90 -8.05 9.08
C PRO A 255 -16.44 -8.15 7.62
N LYS A 256 -17.37 -7.83 6.70
CA LYS A 256 -17.11 -7.87 5.26
C LYS A 256 -16.66 -6.52 4.73
N CYS A 257 -15.67 -6.54 3.87
CA CYS A 257 -15.26 -5.38 3.09
C CYS A 257 -16.32 -5.06 2.02
N GLU A 258 -16.72 -3.80 1.92
CA GLU A 258 -17.72 -3.36 0.95
C GLU A 258 -17.28 -3.57 -0.52
N TRP A 259 -15.98 -3.53 -0.80
CA TRP A 259 -15.43 -3.67 -2.15
C TRP A 259 -15.30 -5.12 -2.60
N SER A 260 -14.60 -5.92 -1.79
CA SER A 260 -14.34 -7.31 -2.14
C SER A 260 -15.47 -8.26 -1.76
N CYS A 261 -16.43 -7.79 -0.96
CA CYS A 261 -17.46 -8.61 -0.31
C CYS A 261 -16.90 -9.79 0.49
N ASP A 262 -15.58 -9.78 0.76
CA ASP A 262 -14.92 -10.82 1.58
C ASP A 262 -14.78 -10.36 3.03
N HIS A 263 -14.73 -11.31 3.95
CA HIS A 263 -14.69 -11.06 5.38
C HIS A 263 -13.26 -11.13 5.92
N GLY A 264 -13.03 -10.47 7.05
CA GLY A 264 -11.78 -10.55 7.80
C GLY A 264 -10.54 -10.15 7.01
N VAL A 265 -10.65 -9.22 6.06
CA VAL A 265 -9.52 -8.67 5.30
C VAL A 265 -8.92 -7.47 6.00
N GLY A 266 -7.68 -7.12 5.67
CA GLY A 266 -6.90 -6.07 6.34
C GLY A 266 -7.59 -4.72 6.43
N ALA A 267 -8.34 -4.29 5.41
CA ALA A 267 -9.14 -3.08 5.46
C ALA A 267 -10.14 -3.05 6.61
N MET A 268 -10.66 -4.21 7.03
CA MET A 268 -11.60 -4.33 8.15
C MET A 268 -10.91 -4.36 9.51
N ALA A 269 -9.59 -4.42 9.55
CA ALA A 269 -8.77 -4.38 10.77
C ALA A 269 -7.97 -3.09 10.91
N PHE A 270 -7.47 -2.51 9.79
CA PHE A 270 -6.46 -1.44 9.80
C PHE A 270 -6.84 -0.24 8.94
N SER A 271 -8.09 0.24 9.05
CA SER A 271 -8.54 1.42 8.31
C SER A 271 -9.67 2.17 9.03
N GLN A 272 -10.16 3.25 8.40
CA GLN A 272 -11.37 3.93 8.85
C GLN A 272 -12.61 3.02 8.83
N GLN A 273 -12.63 1.97 7.99
CA GLN A 273 -13.69 0.97 8.00
C GLN A 273 -13.68 0.18 9.32
N ALA A 274 -12.48 -0.18 9.81
CA ALA A 274 -12.33 -0.83 11.11
C ALA A 274 -12.85 0.06 12.25
N VAL A 275 -12.44 1.32 12.28
CA VAL A 275 -12.94 2.28 13.29
C VAL A 275 -14.45 2.40 13.23
N ASN A 276 -15.04 2.43 12.02
CA ASN A 276 -16.48 2.58 11.85
C ASN A 276 -17.27 1.41 12.46
N TRP A 277 -16.98 0.17 12.02
CA TRP A 277 -17.77 -0.96 12.51
C TRP A 277 -17.52 -1.25 13.99
N LEU A 278 -16.29 -1.09 14.49
CA LEU A 278 -15.98 -1.22 15.91
C LEU A 278 -16.71 -0.16 16.75
N ALA A 279 -16.74 1.09 16.28
CA ALA A 279 -17.45 2.15 16.98
C ALA A 279 -18.94 1.85 17.08
N GLU A 280 -19.58 1.39 16.00
CA GLU A 280 -20.99 0.97 16.00
C GLU A 280 -21.23 -0.21 16.96
N ASP A 281 -20.32 -1.20 16.96
CA ASP A 281 -20.37 -2.36 17.86
C ASP A 281 -20.23 -1.95 19.34
N PHE A 282 -19.36 -0.99 19.63
CA PHE A 282 -19.22 -0.44 20.98
C PHE A 282 -20.25 0.66 21.34
N GLY A 283 -21.26 0.87 20.48
CA GLY A 283 -22.45 1.66 20.79
C GLY A 283 -22.38 3.15 20.40
N PHE A 284 -21.51 3.51 19.44
CA PHE A 284 -21.64 4.76 18.72
C PHE A 284 -22.82 4.66 17.75
N LYS A 285 -23.48 5.79 17.51
CA LYS A 285 -24.55 5.88 16.52
C LYS A 285 -24.21 6.99 15.54
N PHE A 286 -24.11 6.67 14.26
CA PHE A 286 -23.79 7.63 13.22
C PHE A 286 -25.01 7.85 12.29
N PRO A 287 -25.29 9.10 11.86
CA PRO A 287 -26.21 9.34 10.77
C PRO A 287 -25.77 8.57 9.51
N LYS A 288 -26.72 8.00 8.76
CA LYS A 288 -26.41 7.25 7.52
C LYS A 288 -25.67 8.10 6.48
N SER A 289 -25.91 9.41 6.45
CA SER A 289 -25.23 10.36 5.55
C SER A 289 -23.79 10.68 5.95
N MET A 290 -23.38 10.37 7.19
CA MET A 290 -22.04 10.69 7.70
C MET A 290 -21.00 9.76 7.08
N LYS A 291 -20.01 10.33 6.41
CA LYS A 291 -18.93 9.60 5.72
C LYS A 291 -17.88 9.08 6.70
N LEU A 292 -17.15 8.02 6.32
CA LEU A 292 -16.11 7.39 7.17
C LEU A 292 -15.10 8.39 7.77
N PRO A 293 -14.55 9.38 7.02
CA PRO A 293 -13.62 10.35 7.61
C PRO A 293 -14.26 11.24 8.69
N GLU A 294 -15.56 11.50 8.60
CA GLU A 294 -16.31 12.30 9.59
C GLU A 294 -16.56 11.46 10.85
N ARG A 295 -16.94 10.19 10.68
CA ARG A 295 -17.11 9.23 11.79
C ARG A 295 -15.80 9.03 12.55
N LEU A 296 -14.66 8.89 11.85
CA LEU A 296 -13.34 8.83 12.47
C LEU A 296 -13.08 10.06 13.36
N LYS A 297 -13.38 11.29 12.87
CA LYS A 297 -13.20 12.51 13.67
C LYS A 297 -14.06 12.50 14.93
N VAL A 298 -15.29 11.98 14.87
CA VAL A 298 -16.16 11.84 16.05
C VAL A 298 -15.53 10.90 17.08
N VAL A 299 -15.02 9.75 16.64
CA VAL A 299 -14.37 8.77 17.55
C VAL A 299 -13.08 9.35 18.13
N GLN A 300 -12.27 10.05 17.32
CA GLN A 300 -11.05 10.73 17.78
C GLN A 300 -11.37 11.80 18.83
N ALA A 301 -12.37 12.65 18.57
CA ALA A 301 -12.80 13.68 19.52
C ALA A 301 -13.37 13.08 20.83
N ALA A 302 -14.04 11.93 20.77
CA ALA A 302 -14.47 11.19 21.95
C ALA A 302 -13.27 10.61 22.73
N MET A 303 -12.27 10.09 22.01
CA MET A 303 -11.02 9.60 22.61
C MET A 303 -10.27 10.68 23.38
N GLU A 304 -10.13 11.87 22.83
CA GLU A 304 -9.50 13.04 23.49
C GLU A 304 -10.24 13.46 24.78
N LYS A 305 -11.54 13.13 24.88
CA LYS A 305 -12.36 13.37 26.09
C LYS A 305 -12.36 12.20 27.06
N GLY A 306 -11.60 11.15 26.82
CA GLY A 306 -11.52 9.96 27.67
C GLY A 306 -12.74 9.04 27.57
N ASP A 307 -13.49 9.04 26.46
CA ASP A 307 -14.65 8.17 26.27
C ASP A 307 -14.22 6.68 26.23
N ALA A 308 -14.79 5.88 27.13
CA ALA A 308 -14.44 4.47 27.27
C ALA A 308 -14.82 3.62 26.03
N LYS A 309 -15.80 4.03 25.24
CA LYS A 309 -16.18 3.31 24.00
C LYS A 309 -15.15 3.60 22.91
N ALA A 310 -14.71 4.86 22.79
CA ALA A 310 -13.64 5.23 21.87
C ALA A 310 -12.34 4.50 22.22
N LEU A 311 -11.99 4.41 23.49
CA LEU A 311 -10.82 3.66 23.95
C LEU A 311 -10.89 2.18 23.53
N LYS A 312 -12.05 1.52 23.66
CA LYS A 312 -12.25 0.12 23.23
C LYS A 312 -12.01 -0.07 21.72
N VAL A 313 -12.38 0.91 20.88
CA VAL A 313 -12.12 0.85 19.43
C VAL A 313 -10.62 0.75 19.16
N TYR A 314 -9.81 1.63 19.74
CA TYR A 314 -8.38 1.66 19.51
C TYR A 314 -7.64 0.47 20.16
N ILE A 315 -8.06 0.03 21.34
CA ILE A 315 -7.57 -1.21 21.95
C ILE A 315 -7.83 -2.39 21.00
N GLN A 316 -9.02 -2.50 20.40
CA GLN A 316 -9.32 -3.63 19.52
C GLN A 316 -8.48 -3.61 18.24
N ILE A 317 -8.20 -2.43 17.66
CA ILE A 317 -7.27 -2.32 16.53
C ILE A 317 -5.85 -2.73 16.94
N GLY A 318 -5.39 -2.32 18.14
CA GLY A 318 -4.11 -2.76 18.68
C GLY A 318 -4.02 -4.28 18.86
N ARG A 319 -5.11 -4.92 19.29
CA ARG A 319 -5.21 -6.39 19.37
C ARG A 319 -5.08 -7.04 18.00
N PHE A 320 -5.79 -6.53 17.00
CA PHE A 320 -5.66 -7.03 15.63
C PHE A 320 -4.21 -6.92 15.13
N LEU A 321 -3.55 -5.81 15.42
CA LEU A 321 -2.15 -5.60 15.03
C LEU A 321 -1.22 -6.62 15.70
N ALA A 322 -1.37 -6.89 17.00
CA ALA A 322 -0.56 -7.88 17.70
C ALA A 322 -0.68 -9.28 17.09
N HIS A 323 -1.89 -9.68 16.68
CA HIS A 323 -2.09 -10.96 16.00
C HIS A 323 -1.61 -10.96 14.54
N ALA A 324 -1.70 -9.82 13.85
CA ALA A 324 -1.27 -9.71 12.46
C ALA A 324 0.26 -9.74 12.31
N ILE A 325 1.03 -9.33 13.30
CA ILE A 325 2.50 -9.28 13.25
C ILE A 325 3.13 -10.65 12.96
N PRO A 326 2.89 -11.72 13.73
CA PRO A 326 3.40 -13.04 13.41
C PRO A 326 2.90 -13.54 12.05
N TRP A 327 1.61 -13.31 11.75
CA TRP A 327 1.02 -13.70 10.48
C TRP A 327 1.69 -13.03 9.27
N TYR A 328 1.92 -11.72 9.32
CA TYR A 328 2.60 -11.00 8.25
C TYR A 328 4.07 -11.44 8.10
N ASN A 329 4.74 -11.81 9.20
CA ASN A 329 6.13 -12.25 9.15
C ASN A 329 6.33 -13.62 8.50
N GLU A 330 5.27 -14.44 8.36
CA GLU A 330 5.30 -15.66 7.54
C GLU A 330 5.52 -15.36 6.03
N PHE A 331 5.22 -14.14 5.59
CA PHE A 331 5.27 -13.75 4.17
C PHE A 331 6.26 -12.62 3.89
N TYR A 332 6.57 -11.80 4.88
CA TYR A 332 7.50 -10.67 4.78
C TYR A 332 8.58 -10.80 5.84
N ASP A 333 9.84 -10.84 5.39
CA ASP A 333 10.98 -10.85 6.31
C ASP A 333 11.28 -9.43 6.79
N TYR A 334 10.73 -9.04 7.95
CA TYR A 334 10.89 -7.71 8.53
C TYR A 334 11.18 -7.78 10.04
N GLU A 335 11.86 -6.76 10.53
CA GLU A 335 12.13 -6.54 11.97
C GLU A 335 11.53 -5.21 12.47
N ASN A 336 10.97 -4.41 11.57
CA ASN A 336 10.43 -3.09 11.88
C ASN A 336 9.03 -2.93 11.30
N MET A 337 8.03 -2.73 12.15
CA MET A 337 6.67 -2.41 11.72
C MET A 337 6.38 -0.94 11.98
N MET A 338 6.18 -0.19 10.92
CA MET A 338 5.83 1.22 10.98
C MET A 338 4.32 1.39 10.77
N ILE A 339 3.62 1.91 11.79
CA ILE A 339 2.19 2.24 11.67
C ILE A 339 2.00 3.74 11.50
N LEU A 340 1.11 4.12 10.59
CA LEU A 340 0.85 5.53 10.27
C LEU A 340 -0.57 5.71 9.69
N GLY A 341 -0.91 6.93 9.35
CA GLY A 341 -2.18 7.27 8.71
C GLY A 341 -3.15 8.00 9.64
N ARG A 342 -4.34 8.32 9.14
CA ARG A 342 -5.30 9.13 9.88
C ARG A 342 -5.87 8.43 11.11
N VAL A 343 -5.97 7.11 11.10
CA VAL A 343 -6.46 6.32 12.24
C VAL A 343 -5.48 6.38 13.40
N THR A 344 -4.17 6.44 13.12
CA THR A 344 -3.11 6.53 14.15
C THR A 344 -2.80 7.96 14.59
N SER A 345 -3.61 8.96 14.21
CA SER A 345 -3.40 10.34 14.64
C SER A 345 -3.97 10.58 16.05
N GLY A 346 -3.24 11.34 16.87
CA GLY A 346 -3.63 11.64 18.26
C GLY A 346 -3.52 10.45 19.22
N LEU A 347 -4.19 10.52 20.35
CA LEU A 347 -4.16 9.51 21.42
C LEU A 347 -4.54 8.10 20.95
N GLY A 348 -5.39 7.99 19.93
CA GLY A 348 -5.80 6.69 19.37
C GLY A 348 -4.63 5.89 18.82
N GLY A 349 -3.66 6.55 18.18
CA GLY A 349 -2.45 5.90 17.67
C GLY A 349 -1.54 5.38 18.77
N GLU A 350 -1.41 6.13 19.86
CA GLU A 350 -0.64 5.72 21.04
C GLU A 350 -1.28 4.48 21.69
N VAL A 351 -2.60 4.45 21.84
CA VAL A 351 -3.33 3.29 22.38
C VAL A 351 -3.16 2.05 21.48
N ILE A 352 -3.25 2.20 20.15
CA ILE A 352 -2.98 1.09 19.21
C ILE A 352 -1.57 0.54 19.45
N LEU A 353 -0.57 1.43 19.46
CA LEU A 353 0.83 1.05 19.59
C LEU A 353 1.10 0.32 20.92
N GLU A 354 0.69 0.90 22.04
CA GLU A 354 0.92 0.34 23.36
C GLU A 354 0.17 -0.98 23.56
N THR A 355 -1.08 -1.06 23.08
CA THR A 355 -1.85 -2.31 23.13
C THR A 355 -1.17 -3.40 22.32
N ALA A 356 -0.71 -3.09 21.10
CA ALA A 356 -0.05 -4.06 20.24
C ALA A 356 1.26 -4.57 20.89
N LYS A 357 2.09 -3.67 21.44
CA LYS A 357 3.33 -4.04 22.14
C LYS A 357 3.07 -4.91 23.37
N ALA A 358 2.10 -4.51 24.20
CA ALA A 358 1.77 -5.26 25.41
C ALA A 358 1.27 -6.66 25.09
N MET A 359 0.34 -6.80 24.14
CA MET A 359 -0.18 -8.10 23.73
C MET A 359 0.86 -8.95 23.01
N LEU A 360 1.71 -8.35 22.18
CA LEU A 360 2.78 -9.09 21.49
C LEU A 360 3.73 -9.69 22.54
N LYS A 361 4.09 -8.92 23.58
CA LYS A 361 4.94 -9.39 24.67
C LYS A 361 4.29 -10.53 25.48
N ASP A 362 2.97 -10.46 25.70
CA ASP A 362 2.24 -11.44 26.50
C ASP A 362 1.98 -12.74 25.71
N LEU A 363 1.53 -12.63 24.47
CA LEU A 363 1.07 -13.77 23.67
C LEU A 363 2.14 -14.34 22.74
N TYR A 364 3.11 -13.52 22.32
CA TYR A 364 4.10 -13.84 21.30
C TYR A 364 5.49 -13.28 21.65
N PRO A 365 6.07 -13.69 22.82
CA PRO A 365 7.29 -13.08 23.34
C PRO A 365 8.48 -13.12 22.36
N GLU A 366 8.62 -14.19 21.59
CA GLU A 366 9.66 -14.30 20.55
C GLU A 366 9.54 -13.24 19.45
N TRP A 367 8.32 -12.83 19.14
CA TRP A 367 8.05 -11.76 18.17
C TRP A 367 8.24 -10.37 18.78
N ALA A 368 7.92 -10.23 20.07
CA ALA A 368 8.14 -8.97 20.79
C ALA A 368 9.64 -8.62 20.92
N GLU A 369 10.53 -9.62 20.98
CA GLU A 369 11.98 -9.43 20.96
C GLU A 369 12.51 -9.12 19.54
N LYS A 370 11.86 -9.68 18.49
CA LYS A 370 12.30 -9.57 17.11
C LYS A 370 11.79 -8.31 16.41
N ILE A 371 10.55 -7.89 16.68
CA ILE A 371 9.86 -6.85 15.92
C ILE A 371 9.72 -5.56 16.73
N ASP A 372 10.30 -4.47 16.23
CA ASP A 372 10.08 -3.13 16.75
C ASP A 372 8.87 -2.49 16.06
N ILE A 373 7.83 -2.13 16.84
CA ILE A 373 6.64 -1.45 16.36
C ILE A 373 6.75 0.01 16.70
N PHE A 374 6.59 0.90 15.72
CA PHE A 374 6.71 2.34 15.95
C PHE A 374 5.82 3.17 15.02
N MET A 375 5.61 4.41 15.39
CA MET A 375 5.05 5.45 14.54
C MET A 375 6.16 6.38 14.03
N PRO A 376 6.11 6.84 12.78
CA PRO A 376 7.11 7.77 12.26
C PRO A 376 7.07 9.09 13.05
N ASP A 377 8.24 9.62 13.37
CA ASP A 377 8.37 10.93 13.99
C ASP A 377 7.99 12.07 13.02
N GLU A 378 7.98 13.31 13.53
CA GLU A 378 7.64 14.49 12.75
C GLU A 378 8.64 14.74 11.60
N LYS A 379 9.91 14.36 11.77
CA LYS A 379 10.95 14.49 10.77
C LYS A 379 10.72 13.53 9.60
N ALA A 380 10.35 12.27 9.90
CA ALA A 380 10.00 11.27 8.89
C ALA A 380 8.75 11.68 8.09
N ARG A 381 7.74 12.24 8.77
CA ARG A 381 6.55 12.80 8.11
C ARG A 381 6.86 14.00 7.23
N ARG A 382 7.82 14.86 7.63
CA ARG A 382 8.23 16.06 6.87
C ARG A 382 9.09 15.74 5.65
N LEU A 383 9.87 14.66 5.65
CA LEU A 383 10.66 14.26 4.49
C LEU A 383 9.77 14.11 3.26
N GLY A 384 8.58 13.52 3.46
CA GLY A 384 7.56 13.33 2.44
C GLY A 384 7.94 12.30 1.38
N GLN A 385 6.91 11.73 0.81
CA GLN A 385 7.03 10.69 -0.22
C GLN A 385 7.74 11.19 -1.48
N SER A 386 7.51 12.45 -1.90
CA SER A 386 8.18 13.01 -3.08
C SER A 386 9.70 13.08 -2.95
N VAL A 387 10.22 13.39 -1.75
CA VAL A 387 11.67 13.40 -1.49
C VAL A 387 12.24 11.99 -1.47
N ALA A 388 11.53 11.03 -0.88
CA ALA A 388 11.93 9.62 -0.91
C ALA A 388 11.89 9.07 -2.35
N ALA A 389 10.82 9.35 -3.10
CA ALA A 389 10.66 8.94 -4.49
C ALA A 389 11.80 9.46 -5.39
N ALA A 390 12.24 10.69 -5.21
CA ALA A 390 13.38 11.27 -5.97
C ALA A 390 14.66 10.43 -5.88
N GLN A 391 14.83 9.65 -4.80
CA GLN A 391 16.03 8.87 -4.56
C GLN A 391 15.99 7.47 -5.18
N ILE A 392 14.83 7.03 -5.69
CA ILE A 392 14.66 5.67 -6.20
C ILE A 392 15.45 5.42 -7.52
N PRO A 393 15.38 6.29 -8.54
CA PRO A 393 16.04 5.99 -9.82
C PRO A 393 17.55 5.94 -9.70
N VAL A 394 18.18 4.98 -10.37
CA VAL A 394 19.64 4.84 -10.40
C VAL A 394 20.21 5.64 -11.55
N ILE A 395 21.02 6.66 -11.24
CA ILE A 395 21.77 7.39 -12.26
C ILE A 395 22.95 6.53 -12.72
N LYS A 396 22.93 6.10 -13.99
CA LYS A 396 24.07 5.39 -14.58
C LYS A 396 25.21 6.39 -14.77
N LYS A 397 26.35 6.17 -14.12
CA LYS A 397 27.56 6.92 -14.45
C LYS A 397 27.89 6.65 -15.94
N LYS A 398 27.98 7.69 -16.75
CA LYS A 398 28.57 7.54 -18.09
C LYS A 398 29.98 7.05 -17.89
N ARG A 399 30.27 5.85 -18.41
CA ARG A 399 31.64 5.32 -18.48
C ARG A 399 32.45 6.18 -19.45
#